data_208f39844196319617f0f8fb3df12745
#
_entry.id   208f39844196319617f0f8fb3df12745
#
_cell.length_a   1.000
_cell.length_b   1.000
_cell.length_c   1.000
_cell.angle_alpha   90.00
_cell.angle_beta   90.00
_cell.angle_gamma   90.00
#
_symmetry.space_group_name_H-M   'P 1'
#
loop_
_entity.id
_entity.type
_entity.pdbx_description
1 polymer ?
#
loop_
_entity_poly.entity_id
_entity_poly.type
_entity_poly.pdbx_seq_one_letter_code
_entity_poly.pdbx_strand_id
1 'polypeptide(L)'
;KFRFDHFDAEVFNYVSENKITVQRRLPLSQLIYNTTEVVEYSETQEIEWTQNEGTTIIKGYPCLTATAYVAGRMWRVWYTLEIPTKANLWRFTGLPGLVILAEDESGEFKFECTDIDKVEESILTYEWHTRKMSKAKWLKTEHEMYTNPDRFFNKDGRLIIMDNDTHQPITEIWSVRYNPLELN
;
A
#
# COMPACT_ATOMS: atom_id res chain seq x y z
N LYS A 1 9.54 22.81 -1.85
CA LYS A 1 9.15 21.63 -2.62
C LYS A 1 8.54 20.63 -1.64
N PHE A 2 7.20 20.65 -1.52
CA PHE A 2 6.52 19.64 -0.73
C PHE A 2 6.65 18.31 -1.46
N ARG A 3 7.33 17.37 -0.86
CA ARG A 3 7.45 16.01 -1.33
C ARG A 3 6.50 15.18 -0.45
N PHE A 4 5.43 14.67 -1.04
CA PHE A 4 4.57 13.69 -0.40
C PHE A 4 5.32 12.35 -0.41
N ASP A 5 6.25 12.19 0.53
CA ASP A 5 7.20 11.12 0.42
C ASP A 5 6.65 9.75 0.80
N HIS A 6 5.57 9.60 1.53
CA HIS A 6 5.01 8.27 1.77
C HIS A 6 3.58 8.35 2.29
N PHE A 7 2.69 7.66 1.62
CA PHE A 7 1.44 7.22 2.22
C PHE A 7 1.72 5.98 3.03
N ASP A 8 1.73 6.11 4.34
CA ASP A 8 1.73 4.95 5.20
C ASP A 8 0.43 4.20 4.99
N ALA A 9 0.54 2.97 4.52
CA ALA A 9 -0.57 2.04 4.40
C ALA A 9 -0.35 0.87 5.34
N GLU A 10 -1.37 0.55 6.10
CA GLU A 10 -1.43 -0.67 6.89
C GLU A 10 -2.41 -1.63 6.21
N VAL A 11 -1.99 -2.86 5.99
CA VAL A 11 -2.80 -3.90 5.34
C VAL A 11 -3.00 -5.04 6.31
N PHE A 12 -4.25 -5.27 6.69
CA PHE A 12 -4.65 -6.36 7.58
C PHE A 12 -5.28 -7.48 6.75
N ASN A 13 -4.63 -8.65 6.77
CA ASN A 13 -5.09 -9.85 6.09
C ASN A 13 -5.86 -10.76 7.05
N TYR A 14 -7.16 -10.86 6.88
CA TYR A 14 -8.03 -11.82 7.60
C TYR A 14 -8.16 -13.08 6.77
N VAL A 15 -7.16 -13.95 6.88
CA VAL A 15 -6.99 -15.14 6.02
C VAL A 15 -8.19 -16.09 6.07
N SER A 16 -8.81 -16.26 7.23
CA SER A 16 -9.99 -17.14 7.40
C SER A 16 -11.25 -16.59 6.71
N GLU A 17 -11.30 -15.30 6.45
CA GLU A 17 -12.44 -14.61 5.85
C GLU A 17 -12.19 -14.23 4.39
N ASN A 18 -11.01 -14.53 3.83
CA ASN A 18 -10.55 -14.00 2.54
C ASN A 18 -10.73 -12.48 2.43
N LYS A 19 -10.53 -11.79 3.53
CA LYS A 19 -10.79 -10.36 3.65
C LYS A 19 -9.50 -9.60 3.86
N ILE A 20 -9.39 -8.49 3.18
CA ILE A 20 -8.32 -7.50 3.36
C ILE A 20 -8.94 -6.20 3.84
N THR A 21 -8.34 -5.60 4.85
CA THR A 21 -8.66 -4.24 5.28
C THR A 21 -7.42 -3.40 5.12
N VAL A 22 -7.56 -2.27 4.45
CA VAL A 22 -6.49 -1.32 4.20
C VAL A 22 -6.81 -0.02 4.91
N GLN A 23 -5.86 0.44 5.73
CA GLN A 23 -5.90 1.75 6.36
C GLN A 23 -4.83 2.64 5.74
N ARG A 24 -5.23 3.82 5.32
CA ARG A 24 -4.38 4.84 4.69
C ARG A 24 -4.46 6.14 5.45
N ARG A 25 -3.32 6.68 5.84
CA ARG A 25 -3.27 8.03 6.44
C ARG A 25 -3.40 9.08 5.34
N LEU A 26 -4.29 10.04 5.53
CA LEU A 26 -4.38 11.20 4.65
C LEU A 26 -3.21 12.14 4.96
N PRO A 27 -2.35 12.44 3.98
CA PRO A 27 -1.27 13.39 4.17
C PRO A 27 -1.84 14.78 4.50
N LEU A 28 -1.07 15.56 5.25
CA LEU A 28 -1.44 16.90 5.70
C LEU A 28 -2.69 16.99 6.58
N SER A 29 -3.37 15.89 6.89
CA SER A 29 -4.54 15.92 7.77
C SER A 29 -4.21 16.52 9.13
N GLN A 30 -3.03 16.22 9.67
CA GLN A 30 -2.54 16.80 10.92
C GLN A 30 -2.40 18.33 10.83
N LEU A 31 -1.94 18.86 9.71
CA LEU A 31 -1.76 20.29 9.50
C LEU A 31 -3.11 21.02 9.27
N ILE A 32 -3.99 20.36 8.50
CA ILE A 32 -5.25 20.99 8.08
C ILE A 32 -6.32 20.87 9.17
N TYR A 33 -6.43 19.72 9.82
CA TYR A 33 -7.51 19.39 10.74
C TYR A 33 -7.05 19.21 12.19
N ASN A 34 -5.75 19.34 12.44
CA ASN A 34 -5.12 19.04 13.75
C ASN A 34 -5.42 17.62 14.25
N THR A 35 -5.73 16.71 13.33
CA THR A 35 -6.01 15.30 13.60
C THR A 35 -5.40 14.44 12.48
N THR A 36 -4.96 13.23 12.82
CA THR A 36 -4.58 12.27 11.80
C THR A 36 -5.86 11.60 11.28
N GLU A 37 -6.27 11.94 10.07
CA GLU A 37 -7.37 11.23 9.41
C GLU A 37 -6.84 9.96 8.72
N VAL A 38 -7.50 8.87 9.02
CA VAL A 38 -7.24 7.56 8.40
C VAL A 38 -8.46 7.17 7.57
N VAL A 39 -8.22 6.77 6.35
CA VAL A 39 -9.22 6.16 5.48
C VAL A 39 -9.12 4.66 5.57
N GLU A 40 -10.25 3.99 5.73
CA GLU A 40 -10.33 2.54 5.76
C GLU A 40 -11.28 2.03 4.68
N TYR A 41 -10.82 1.01 3.96
CA TYR A 41 -11.69 0.19 3.11
C TYR A 41 -11.36 -1.28 3.27
N SER A 42 -12.38 -2.11 3.07
CA SER A 42 -12.23 -3.58 3.10
C SER A 42 -12.77 -4.17 1.82
N GLU A 43 -12.17 -5.27 1.39
CA GLU A 43 -12.62 -6.07 0.26
C GLU A 43 -12.35 -7.55 0.50
N THR A 44 -13.10 -8.40 -0.19
CA THR A 44 -12.74 -9.81 -0.33
C THR A 44 -11.77 -9.96 -1.49
N GLN A 45 -10.78 -10.83 -1.35
CA GLN A 45 -9.79 -11.04 -2.40
C GLN A 45 -9.53 -12.52 -2.58
N GLU A 46 -9.70 -12.97 -3.81
CA GLU A 46 -9.25 -14.26 -4.29
C GLU A 46 -8.24 -14.03 -5.41
N ILE A 47 -7.07 -14.64 -5.31
CA ILE A 47 -6.01 -14.51 -6.31
C ILE A 47 -5.83 -15.86 -6.98
N GLU A 48 -5.96 -15.87 -8.29
CA GLU A 48 -5.65 -17.02 -9.13
C GLU A 48 -4.16 -17.01 -9.49
N TRP A 49 -3.38 -17.81 -8.74
CA TRP A 49 -1.95 -17.95 -8.97
C TRP A 49 -1.66 -18.97 -10.05
N THR A 50 -0.90 -18.58 -11.05
CA THR A 50 -0.28 -19.49 -12.00
C THR A 50 1.11 -19.84 -11.50
N GLN A 51 1.32 -21.10 -11.14
CA GLN A 51 2.63 -21.60 -10.73
C GLN A 51 3.53 -21.83 -11.94
N ASN A 52 4.78 -21.44 -11.82
CA ASN A 52 5.80 -21.66 -12.85
C ASN A 52 6.73 -22.79 -12.41
N GLU A 53 7.31 -23.48 -13.37
CA GLU A 53 8.27 -24.54 -13.12
C GLU A 53 9.62 -24.01 -12.64
N GLY A 54 10.33 -24.82 -11.87
CA GLY A 54 11.68 -24.54 -11.38
C GLY A 54 11.70 -24.00 -9.95
N THR A 55 12.90 -24.07 -9.39
CA THR A 55 13.21 -23.61 -8.03
C THR A 55 14.43 -22.71 -8.09
N THR A 56 14.39 -21.60 -7.37
CA THR A 56 15.49 -20.63 -7.26
C THR A 56 15.82 -20.42 -5.79
N ILE A 57 17.10 -20.36 -5.44
CA ILE A 57 17.51 -20.04 -4.08
C ILE A 57 17.53 -18.52 -3.89
N ILE A 58 16.73 -18.01 -2.96
CA ILE A 58 16.69 -16.59 -2.58
C ILE A 58 16.88 -16.50 -1.08
N LYS A 59 17.88 -15.75 -0.65
CA LYS A 59 18.26 -15.59 0.78
C LYS A 59 18.41 -16.92 1.54
N GLY A 60 18.89 -17.96 0.85
CA GLY A 60 19.07 -19.28 1.42
C GLY A 60 17.84 -20.19 1.38
N TYR A 61 16.68 -19.68 0.98
CA TYR A 61 15.44 -20.44 0.88
C TYR A 61 15.21 -20.96 -0.55
N PRO A 62 14.86 -22.24 -0.73
CA PRO A 62 14.36 -22.73 -2.01
C PRO A 62 12.97 -22.15 -2.27
N CYS A 63 12.86 -21.36 -3.32
CA CYS A 63 11.64 -20.64 -3.68
C CYS A 63 11.04 -21.17 -4.98
N LEU A 64 9.75 -21.41 -4.96
CA LEU A 64 8.92 -21.61 -6.15
C LEU A 64 8.47 -20.24 -6.67
N THR A 65 8.10 -20.19 -7.95
CA THR A 65 7.65 -18.95 -8.60
C THR A 65 6.19 -19.05 -9.00
N ALA A 66 5.45 -18.00 -8.78
CA ALA A 66 4.08 -17.87 -9.28
C ALA A 66 3.82 -16.47 -9.82
N THR A 67 2.85 -16.37 -10.73
CA THR A 67 2.40 -15.10 -11.32
C THR A 67 0.90 -14.94 -11.14
N ALA A 68 0.45 -13.72 -10.91
CA ALA A 68 -0.97 -13.37 -10.83
C ALA A 68 -1.19 -11.89 -11.11
N TYR A 69 -2.43 -11.57 -11.51
CA TYR A 69 -2.88 -10.20 -11.63
C TYR A 69 -3.48 -9.74 -10.30
N VAL A 70 -2.81 -8.81 -9.61
CA VAL A 70 -3.21 -8.35 -8.28
C VAL A 70 -3.29 -6.83 -8.25
N ALA A 71 -4.42 -6.30 -7.83
CA ALA A 71 -4.68 -4.86 -7.70
C ALA A 71 -4.30 -4.04 -8.94
N GLY A 72 -4.61 -4.57 -10.13
CA GLY A 72 -4.39 -3.90 -11.40
C GLY A 72 -3.00 -4.06 -11.99
N ARG A 73 -2.13 -4.85 -11.39
CA ARG A 73 -0.77 -5.12 -11.88
C ARG A 73 -0.50 -6.62 -12.00
N MET A 74 0.29 -7.01 -12.99
CA MET A 74 0.82 -8.37 -13.10
C MET A 74 2.04 -8.48 -12.18
N TRP A 75 1.99 -9.44 -11.27
CA TRP A 75 3.04 -9.70 -10.30
C TRP A 75 3.68 -11.05 -10.53
N ARG A 76 4.98 -11.11 -10.33
CA ARG A 76 5.75 -12.34 -10.15
C ARG A 76 6.23 -12.40 -8.72
N VAL A 77 5.97 -13.53 -8.05
CA VAL A 77 6.38 -13.75 -6.67
C VAL A 77 7.23 -15.00 -6.56
N TRP A 78 8.16 -14.98 -5.62
CA TRP A 78 8.98 -16.11 -5.20
C TRP A 78 8.65 -16.42 -3.76
N TYR A 79 8.17 -17.62 -3.52
CA TYR A 79 7.72 -18.05 -2.19
C TYR A 79 8.34 -19.37 -1.78
N THR A 80 8.60 -19.56 -0.49
CA THR A 80 9.18 -20.77 0.06
C THR A 80 8.16 -21.59 0.83
N LEU A 81 8.21 -22.92 0.63
CA LEU A 81 7.41 -23.88 1.40
C LEU A 81 8.03 -24.21 2.77
N GLU A 82 9.30 -23.84 3.00
CA GLU A 82 9.95 -24.03 4.30
C GLU A 82 9.32 -23.23 5.42
N ILE A 83 8.60 -22.15 5.07
CA ILE A 83 7.82 -21.34 6.00
C ILE A 83 6.35 -21.39 5.54
N PRO A 84 5.61 -22.43 5.97
CA PRO A 84 4.23 -22.60 5.56
C PRO A 84 3.35 -21.53 6.21
N THR A 85 2.76 -20.68 5.37
CA THR A 85 1.81 -19.64 5.81
C THR A 85 0.83 -19.33 4.69
N LYS A 86 -0.37 -18.92 5.04
CA LYS A 86 -1.36 -18.35 4.11
C LYS A 86 -1.37 -16.81 4.18
N ALA A 87 -0.81 -16.25 5.25
CA ALA A 87 -0.66 -14.81 5.39
C ALA A 87 0.64 -14.38 4.73
N ASN A 88 0.58 -13.36 3.91
CA ASN A 88 1.73 -12.79 3.22
C ASN A 88 1.70 -11.27 3.29
N LEU A 89 2.77 -10.66 2.82
CA LEU A 89 2.88 -9.22 2.76
C LEU A 89 1.83 -8.62 1.78
N TRP A 90 1.41 -7.43 2.06
CA TRP A 90 0.47 -6.65 1.28
C TRP A 90 -0.78 -7.47 0.91
N ARG A 91 -0.99 -7.78 -0.36
CA ARG A 91 -2.17 -8.49 -0.89
C ARG A 91 -1.89 -9.91 -1.38
N PHE A 92 -0.66 -10.42 -1.27
CA PHE A 92 -0.26 -11.72 -1.84
C PHE A 92 -0.77 -12.91 -1.02
N THR A 93 -2.08 -13.03 -0.90
CA THR A 93 -2.74 -14.15 -0.19
C THR A 93 -2.91 -15.38 -1.11
N GLY A 94 -3.20 -16.53 -0.51
CA GLY A 94 -3.56 -17.75 -1.24
C GLY A 94 -2.39 -18.66 -1.63
N LEU A 95 -1.16 -18.24 -1.41
CA LEU A 95 0.02 -19.11 -1.58
C LEU A 95 0.25 -19.97 -0.34
N PRO A 96 0.80 -21.20 -0.50
CA PRO A 96 1.02 -22.12 0.61
C PRO A 96 2.27 -21.84 1.45
N GLY A 97 3.01 -20.80 1.14
CA GLY A 97 4.27 -20.45 1.78
C GLY A 97 4.56 -18.97 1.78
N LEU A 98 5.64 -18.58 2.49
CA LEU A 98 6.04 -17.18 2.64
C LEU A 98 6.64 -16.61 1.36
N VAL A 99 6.12 -15.48 0.91
CA VAL A 99 6.69 -14.70 -0.20
C VAL A 99 7.97 -14.02 0.27
N ILE A 100 9.09 -14.36 -0.37
CA ILE A 100 10.42 -13.78 -0.09
C ILE A 100 10.72 -12.60 -1.00
N LEU A 101 10.22 -12.65 -2.24
CA LEU A 101 10.42 -11.62 -3.24
C LEU A 101 9.17 -11.48 -4.08
N ALA A 102 8.79 -10.25 -4.40
CA ALA A 102 7.74 -9.95 -5.36
C ALA A 102 8.14 -8.77 -6.22
N GLU A 103 7.90 -8.87 -7.53
CA GLU A 103 8.18 -7.81 -8.51
C GLU A 103 6.99 -7.68 -9.45
N ASP A 104 6.59 -6.44 -9.75
CA ASP A 104 5.63 -6.22 -10.81
C ASP A 104 6.28 -6.30 -12.19
N GLU A 105 5.50 -6.60 -13.23
CA GLU A 105 6.02 -6.80 -14.59
C GLU A 105 6.66 -5.52 -15.16
N SER A 106 6.24 -4.36 -14.71
CA SER A 106 6.83 -3.08 -15.15
C SER A 106 8.20 -2.79 -14.52
N GLY A 107 8.55 -3.50 -13.44
CA GLY A 107 9.75 -3.27 -12.65
C GLY A 107 9.72 -1.98 -11.81
N GLU A 108 8.54 -1.38 -11.67
CA GLU A 108 8.38 -0.15 -10.87
C GLU A 108 8.25 -0.44 -9.38
N PHE A 109 7.76 -1.65 -9.03
CA PHE A 109 7.56 -2.06 -7.64
C PHE A 109 8.24 -3.38 -7.35
N LYS A 110 8.95 -3.39 -6.24
CA LYS A 110 9.63 -4.58 -5.71
C LYS A 110 9.44 -4.65 -4.20
N PHE A 111 9.04 -5.81 -3.72
CA PHE A 111 9.08 -6.17 -2.31
C PHE A 111 10.12 -7.25 -2.10
N GLU A 112 11.04 -7.03 -1.20
CA GLU A 112 12.07 -8.00 -0.85
C GLU A 112 12.11 -8.19 0.65
N CYS A 113 11.99 -9.45 1.10
CA CYS A 113 12.16 -9.82 2.49
C CYS A 113 13.60 -9.52 2.93
N THR A 114 13.77 -8.69 3.94
CA THR A 114 15.10 -8.35 4.48
C THR A 114 15.52 -9.27 5.60
N ASP A 115 14.56 -9.66 6.45
CA ASP A 115 14.78 -10.52 7.61
C ASP A 115 13.50 -11.26 7.99
N ILE A 116 13.66 -12.41 8.70
CA ILE A 116 12.54 -13.25 9.13
C ILE A 116 12.80 -13.67 10.58
N ASP A 117 12.00 -13.12 11.49
CA ASP A 117 12.02 -13.47 12.89
C ASP A 117 10.73 -14.17 13.30
N LYS A 118 10.85 -15.17 14.16
CA LYS A 118 9.71 -15.78 14.81
C LYS A 118 9.48 -15.10 16.16
N VAL A 119 8.42 -14.31 16.22
CA VAL A 119 8.03 -13.59 17.43
C VAL A 119 6.66 -14.07 17.92
N GLU A 120 6.46 -14.03 19.25
CA GLU A 120 5.15 -14.31 19.88
C GLU A 120 4.55 -12.98 20.34
N GLU A 121 4.16 -12.16 19.38
CA GLU A 121 3.54 -10.86 19.61
C GLU A 121 2.12 -10.83 19.04
N SER A 122 1.25 -10.10 19.74
CA SER A 122 -0.10 -9.85 19.23
C SER A 122 -0.06 -8.82 18.11
N ILE A 123 -0.76 -9.09 17.02
CA ILE A 123 -1.00 -8.10 15.99
C ILE A 123 -1.96 -7.06 16.55
N LEU A 124 -1.48 -5.85 16.77
CA LEU A 124 -2.29 -4.74 17.26
C LEU A 124 -2.86 -3.96 16.08
N THR A 125 -4.17 -3.71 16.15
CA THR A 125 -4.83 -2.73 15.28
C THR A 125 -4.94 -1.41 16.03
N TYR A 126 -4.54 -0.32 15.39
CA TYR A 126 -4.67 1.00 15.99
C TYR A 126 -6.11 1.50 15.85
N GLU A 127 -6.67 2.00 16.94
CA GLU A 127 -7.96 2.72 16.93
C GLU A 127 -7.72 4.16 16.49
N TRP A 128 -7.60 4.36 15.19
CA TRP A 128 -7.54 5.69 14.61
C TRP A 128 -8.94 6.28 14.44
N HIS A 129 -9.01 7.59 14.36
CA HIS A 129 -10.22 8.26 13.87
C HIS A 129 -10.39 7.92 12.37
N THR A 130 -11.16 6.89 12.10
CA THR A 130 -11.19 6.22 10.80
C THR A 130 -12.43 6.60 10.00
N ARG A 131 -12.23 7.06 8.77
CA ARG A 131 -13.28 7.30 7.80
C ARG A 131 -13.42 6.09 6.88
N LYS A 132 -14.50 5.33 7.04
CA LYS A 132 -14.78 4.19 6.17
C LYS A 132 -15.31 4.64 4.82
N MET A 133 -14.80 4.02 3.75
CA MET A 133 -15.28 4.26 2.39
C MET A 133 -15.08 3.02 1.51
N SER A 134 -15.63 3.04 0.29
CA SER A 134 -15.34 1.99 -0.69
C SER A 134 -13.95 2.18 -1.31
N LYS A 135 -13.31 1.09 -1.75
CA LYS A 135 -12.04 1.13 -2.48
C LYS A 135 -12.11 2.06 -3.69
N ALA A 136 -13.17 1.94 -4.51
CA ALA A 136 -13.35 2.79 -5.68
C ALA A 136 -13.38 4.30 -5.33
N LYS A 137 -14.02 4.65 -4.21
CA LYS A 137 -14.00 6.03 -3.73
C LYS A 137 -12.61 6.43 -3.26
N TRP A 138 -11.90 5.53 -2.60
CA TRP A 138 -10.51 5.80 -2.17
C TRP A 138 -9.60 6.06 -3.39
N LEU A 139 -9.59 5.17 -4.38
CA LEU A 139 -8.75 5.32 -5.57
C LEU A 139 -9.01 6.64 -6.32
N LYS A 140 -10.29 7.05 -6.42
CA LYS A 140 -10.63 8.35 -6.98
C LYS A 140 -10.11 9.50 -6.13
N THR A 141 -10.22 9.40 -4.82
CA THR A 141 -9.73 10.40 -3.87
C THR A 141 -8.21 10.51 -3.94
N GLU A 142 -7.51 9.38 -3.96
CA GLU A 142 -6.06 9.32 -4.10
C GLU A 142 -5.61 9.94 -5.43
N HIS A 143 -6.27 9.59 -6.53
CA HIS A 143 -5.98 10.18 -7.84
C HIS A 143 -6.14 11.71 -7.83
N GLU A 144 -7.26 12.23 -7.30
CA GLU A 144 -7.48 13.68 -7.19
C GLU A 144 -6.40 14.36 -6.32
N MET A 145 -6.01 13.71 -5.25
CA MET A 145 -5.01 14.24 -4.32
C MET A 145 -3.64 14.40 -4.98
N TYR A 146 -3.25 13.46 -5.86
CA TYR A 146 -1.98 13.53 -6.58
C TYR A 146 -2.00 14.43 -7.82
N THR A 147 -3.12 14.42 -8.55
CA THR A 147 -3.21 15.15 -9.82
C THR A 147 -3.64 16.61 -9.64
N ASN A 148 -4.41 16.91 -8.60
CA ASN A 148 -4.90 18.24 -8.30
C ASN A 148 -4.76 18.56 -6.80
N PRO A 149 -3.55 18.53 -6.24
CA PRO A 149 -3.34 18.68 -4.79
C PRO A 149 -3.84 20.01 -4.26
N ASP A 150 -3.66 21.10 -4.98
CA ASP A 150 -4.13 22.41 -4.56
C ASP A 150 -5.65 22.42 -4.39
N ARG A 151 -6.39 21.98 -5.40
CA ARG A 151 -7.85 21.88 -5.33
C ARG A 151 -8.32 20.92 -4.23
N PHE A 152 -7.57 19.82 -4.02
CA PHE A 152 -7.92 18.81 -3.03
C PHE A 152 -7.76 19.32 -1.61
N PHE A 153 -6.62 19.93 -1.30
CA PHE A 153 -6.30 20.38 0.06
C PHE A 153 -6.82 21.79 0.37
N ASN A 154 -7.05 22.62 -0.63
CA ASN A 154 -7.47 24.02 -0.45
C ASN A 154 -8.91 24.28 -0.93
N LYS A 155 -9.79 23.30 -0.79
CA LYS A 155 -11.21 23.41 -1.20
C LYS A 155 -11.93 24.65 -0.66
N ASP A 156 -11.56 25.05 0.52
CA ASP A 156 -12.20 26.19 1.23
C ASP A 156 -11.36 27.47 1.20
N GLY A 157 -10.24 27.48 0.44
CA GLY A 157 -9.33 28.62 0.35
C GLY A 157 -8.66 29.03 1.68
N ARG A 158 -8.65 28.10 2.65
CA ARG A 158 -8.16 28.38 4.01
C ARG A 158 -6.73 27.92 4.24
N LEU A 159 -6.20 27.06 3.39
CA LEU A 159 -4.87 26.54 3.54
C LEU A 159 -3.88 27.47 2.81
N ILE A 160 -3.10 28.20 3.57
CA ILE A 160 -1.97 28.95 3.05
C ILE A 160 -0.72 28.21 3.45
N ILE A 161 -0.06 27.60 2.47
CA ILE A 161 1.24 26.96 2.66
C ILE A 161 2.30 28.03 2.38
N MET A 162 3.16 28.26 3.37
CA MET A 162 4.25 29.24 3.26
C MET A 162 5.54 28.52 2.88
N ASP A 163 6.29 29.09 2.00
CA ASP A 163 7.65 28.67 1.73
C ASP A 163 8.55 29.01 2.94
N ASN A 164 9.31 28.04 3.43
CA ASN A 164 10.10 28.19 4.65
C ASN A 164 11.28 29.17 4.48
N ASP A 165 11.78 29.33 3.26
CA ASP A 165 12.95 30.16 2.97
C ASP A 165 12.55 31.59 2.63
N THR A 166 11.52 31.75 1.81
CA THR A 166 11.07 33.05 1.32
C THR A 166 9.97 33.69 2.18
N HIS A 167 9.29 32.90 3.04
CA HIS A 167 8.13 33.31 3.83
C HIS A 167 6.97 33.86 2.97
N GLN A 168 6.91 33.46 1.70
CA GLN A 168 5.84 33.81 0.78
C GLN A 168 4.84 32.64 0.64
N PRO A 169 3.57 32.94 0.37
CA PRO A 169 2.60 31.89 0.08
C PRO A 169 3.01 31.08 -1.14
N ILE A 170 2.99 29.76 -1.02
CA ILE A 170 3.12 28.86 -2.15
C ILE A 170 1.77 28.84 -2.87
N THR A 171 1.71 29.45 -4.04
CA THR A 171 0.47 29.57 -4.82
C THR A 171 0.17 28.36 -5.68
N GLU A 172 1.15 27.49 -5.88
CA GLU A 172 0.99 26.25 -6.66
C GLU A 172 1.56 25.07 -5.90
N ILE A 173 0.70 24.12 -5.55
CA ILE A 173 1.09 22.79 -5.06
C ILE A 173 1.29 21.92 -6.31
N TRP A 174 2.55 21.58 -6.59
CA TRP A 174 2.89 20.80 -7.78
C TRP A 174 2.28 19.40 -7.75
N SER A 175 1.68 18.99 -8.86
CA SER A 175 1.28 17.60 -9.04
C SER A 175 2.54 16.71 -9.06
N VAL A 176 2.44 15.56 -8.40
CA VAL A 176 3.46 14.52 -8.45
C VAL A 176 3.02 13.46 -9.46
N ARG A 177 3.97 12.81 -10.13
CA ARG A 177 3.62 11.67 -10.99
C ARG A 177 2.81 10.67 -10.17
N TYR A 178 1.57 10.45 -10.59
CA TYR A 178 0.70 9.47 -9.98
C TYR A 178 1.06 8.07 -10.47
N ASN A 179 1.66 7.29 -9.60
CA ASN A 179 1.99 5.90 -9.86
C ASN A 179 1.64 5.07 -8.62
N PRO A 180 0.34 4.78 -8.42
CA PRO A 180 -0.08 4.04 -7.25
C PRO A 180 0.31 2.56 -7.34
N LEU A 181 0.53 1.95 -6.19
CA LEU A 181 0.74 0.51 -6.08
C LEU A 181 -0.49 -0.29 -6.55
N GLU A 182 -1.68 0.26 -6.34
CA GLU A 182 -2.96 -0.31 -6.72
C GLU A 182 -3.62 0.51 -7.83
N LEU A 183 -3.97 -0.13 -8.93
CA LEU A 183 -4.61 0.52 -10.09
C LEU A 183 -6.13 0.28 -10.18
N ASN A 184 -6.65 -0.72 -9.47
CA ASN A 184 -8.08 -1.08 -9.46
C ASN A 184 -8.53 -1.67 -8.11
#